data_e929ec38a2e38b10e56b883ef97853f6
#
_entry.id   e929ec38a2e38b10e56b883ef97853f6
#
_cell.length_a   1.000
_cell.length_b   1.000
_cell.length_c   1.000
_cell.angle_alpha   90.00
_cell.angle_beta   90.00
_cell.angle_gamma   90.00
#
_symmetry.space_group_name_H-M   'P 1'
#
loop_
_entity.id
_entity.type
_entity.pdbx_description
1 polymer ?
#
loop_
_entity_poly.entity_id
_entity_poly.type
_entity_poly.pdbx_seq_one_letter_code
_entity_poly.pdbx_strand_id
1 'polypeptide(L)'
;MKVRVAIIMRGLVALAALCCGAAHAEPGYYVVTVYDDPGVKTVDFRYWTVKPRGSSEITWPEVGLGWNVNGRWYTELLASYIGASKFATRLDTLNWQNDVLLTQGQYPFDLAIHTLLIRPQHPASGYALEFGPALQTDVGRTQLNFNVFFERGFGSLSAQPAELSYQWQMRYRWTRWLHVGAQGFGEVGPWDHWLPHEAQSHRAGPALFGSIPAGPGTVQWQAAYLAGKTYAQRGNMFTMRVKVDF
;
A
#
# COMPACT_ATOMS: atom_id res chain seq x y z
N MET A 1 28.20 27.59 -31.50
CA MET A 1 26.86 27.71 -30.89
C MET A 1 25.94 26.49 -31.18
N LYS A 2 26.04 25.82 -32.32
CA LYS A 2 25.20 24.63 -32.69
C LYS A 2 25.46 23.35 -31.86
N VAL A 3 26.69 23.13 -31.38
CA VAL A 3 27.05 21.91 -30.62
C VAL A 3 26.50 21.92 -29.19
N ARG A 4 26.39 23.07 -28.53
CA ARG A 4 25.85 23.16 -27.15
C ARG A 4 24.33 22.94 -27.07
N VAL A 5 23.60 23.30 -28.12
CA VAL A 5 22.12 23.08 -28.18
C VAL A 5 21.80 21.58 -28.37
N ALA A 6 22.64 20.85 -29.12
CA ALA A 6 22.44 19.41 -29.34
C ALA A 6 22.67 18.56 -28.06
N ILE A 7 23.61 19.01 -27.20
CA ILE A 7 23.88 18.32 -25.90
C ILE A 7 22.77 18.57 -24.92
N ILE A 8 22.21 19.78 -24.89
CA ILE A 8 21.08 20.12 -24.01
C ILE A 8 19.80 19.38 -24.45
N MET A 9 19.55 19.28 -25.75
CA MET A 9 18.41 18.50 -26.28
C MET A 9 18.55 17.00 -26.00
N ARG A 10 19.73 16.43 -26.09
CA ARG A 10 19.98 15.02 -25.77
C ARG A 10 19.83 14.75 -24.26
N GLY A 11 20.21 15.67 -23.40
CA GLY A 11 20.00 15.61 -21.95
C GLY A 11 18.51 15.70 -21.56
N LEU A 12 17.75 16.55 -22.24
CA LEU A 12 16.30 16.68 -22.02
C LEU A 12 15.51 15.46 -22.52
N VAL A 13 15.92 14.87 -23.64
CA VAL A 13 15.30 13.62 -24.17
C VAL A 13 15.65 12.42 -23.29
N ALA A 14 16.87 12.36 -22.73
CA ALA A 14 17.24 11.30 -21.77
C ALA A 14 16.52 11.45 -20.42
N LEU A 15 16.27 12.69 -19.97
CA LEU A 15 15.50 12.95 -18.76
C LEU A 15 14.00 12.66 -18.94
N ALA A 16 13.45 12.92 -20.13
CA ALA A 16 12.07 12.56 -20.48
C ALA A 16 11.87 11.04 -20.66
N ALA A 17 12.90 10.32 -21.13
CA ALA A 17 12.84 8.86 -21.25
C ALA A 17 12.92 8.13 -19.89
N LEU A 18 13.48 8.75 -18.87
CA LEU A 18 13.48 8.23 -17.49
C LEU A 18 12.12 8.43 -16.76
N CYS A 19 11.25 9.28 -17.31
CA CYS A 19 9.88 9.49 -16.78
C CYS A 19 8.82 8.63 -17.48
N CYS A 20 9.19 7.82 -18.48
CA CYS A 20 8.32 6.81 -19.10
C CYS A 20 8.51 5.42 -18.48
N GLY A 21 8.83 5.35 -17.17
CA GLY A 21 8.53 4.19 -16.37
C GLY A 21 7.02 4.01 -16.41
N ALA A 22 6.55 2.83 -16.82
CA ALA A 22 5.15 2.47 -16.73
C ALA A 22 4.62 2.96 -15.37
N ALA A 23 3.55 3.76 -15.37
CA ALA A 23 2.86 4.10 -14.14
C ALA A 23 2.24 2.81 -13.64
N HIS A 24 2.99 2.06 -12.85
CA HIS A 24 2.45 0.97 -12.06
C HIS A 24 1.53 1.63 -11.04
N ALA A 25 0.29 1.18 -11.00
CA ALA A 25 -0.59 1.51 -9.91
C ALA A 25 0.06 0.85 -8.68
N GLU A 26 0.60 1.65 -7.77
CA GLU A 26 1.30 1.09 -6.63
C GLU A 26 0.32 0.66 -5.57
N PRO A 27 0.48 -0.56 -5.04
CA PRO A 27 -0.27 -0.98 -3.86
C PRO A 27 0.01 -0.01 -2.73
N GLY A 28 -1.05 0.41 -2.03
CA GLY A 28 -0.91 1.28 -0.88
C GLY A 28 0.00 0.66 0.18
N TYR A 29 0.95 1.44 0.70
CA TYR A 29 1.90 0.98 1.73
C TYR A 29 1.26 0.97 3.12
N TYR A 30 0.21 0.19 3.25
CA TYR A 30 -0.41 -0.19 4.52
C TYR A 30 -0.61 -1.70 4.53
N VAL A 31 -0.49 -2.31 5.68
CA VAL A 31 -0.71 -3.75 5.81
C VAL A 31 -2.21 -4.01 5.88
N VAL A 32 -2.72 -4.80 4.95
CA VAL A 32 -4.10 -5.28 4.97
C VAL A 32 -4.26 -6.19 6.18
N THR A 33 -5.32 -5.95 6.95
CA THR A 33 -5.68 -6.75 8.13
C THR A 33 -7.01 -7.46 7.89
N VAL A 34 -7.24 -8.54 8.60
CA VAL A 34 -8.51 -9.25 8.56
C VAL A 34 -9.56 -8.46 9.33
N TYR A 35 -10.77 -8.35 8.79
CA TYR A 35 -11.90 -7.60 9.35
C TYR A 35 -13.05 -8.56 9.62
N ASP A 36 -13.61 -8.52 10.85
CA ASP A 36 -14.67 -9.43 11.30
C ASP A 36 -15.82 -8.77 12.07
N ASP A 37 -15.77 -7.45 12.30
CA ASP A 37 -16.78 -6.70 13.05
C ASP A 37 -17.97 -6.31 12.15
N PRO A 38 -19.12 -7.03 12.16
CA PRO A 38 -20.21 -6.77 11.24
C PRO A 38 -20.92 -5.44 11.51
N GLY A 39 -21.29 -4.76 10.43
CA GLY A 39 -22.07 -3.52 10.46
C GLY A 39 -21.26 -2.25 10.72
N VAL A 40 -19.98 -2.36 11.07
CA VAL A 40 -19.10 -1.21 11.31
C VAL A 40 -18.86 -0.46 10.00
N LYS A 41 -19.03 0.85 10.06
CA LYS A 41 -18.66 1.79 9.00
C LYS A 41 -17.37 2.48 9.37
N THR A 42 -16.58 2.81 8.37
CA THR A 42 -15.22 3.31 8.56
C THR A 42 -14.99 4.54 7.70
N VAL A 43 -14.37 5.57 8.28
CA VAL A 43 -13.63 6.59 7.53
C VAL A 43 -12.16 6.31 7.73
N ASP A 44 -11.43 6.13 6.64
CA ASP A 44 -10.02 5.78 6.62
C ASP A 44 -9.19 6.89 5.98
N PHE A 45 -8.17 7.34 6.65
CA PHE A 45 -7.16 8.24 6.12
C PHE A 45 -5.82 7.54 6.15
N ARG A 46 -5.18 7.44 4.98
CA ARG A 46 -3.86 6.85 4.79
C ARG A 46 -2.92 7.89 4.22
N TYR A 47 -1.68 7.84 4.62
CA TYR A 47 -0.66 8.73 4.12
C TYR A 47 0.68 8.01 4.10
N TRP A 48 1.36 8.05 2.98
CA TRP A 48 2.74 7.59 2.91
C TRP A 48 3.59 8.51 2.06
N THR A 49 4.87 8.50 2.37
CA THR A 49 5.88 9.22 1.62
C THR A 49 6.99 8.28 1.21
N VAL A 50 7.56 8.51 0.04
CA VAL A 50 8.77 7.84 -0.41
C VAL A 50 9.80 8.91 -0.71
N LYS A 51 10.98 8.78 -0.08
CA LYS A 51 12.10 9.66 -0.30
C LYS A 51 13.31 8.86 -0.78
N PRO A 52 13.45 8.62 -2.09
CA PRO A 52 14.64 7.99 -2.64
C PRO A 52 15.88 8.86 -2.37
N ARG A 53 17.04 8.23 -2.23
CA ARG A 53 18.29 8.94 -1.96
C ARG A 53 18.66 9.84 -3.14
N GLY A 54 18.83 11.15 -2.90
CA GLY A 54 19.15 12.12 -3.95
C GLY A 54 17.98 12.60 -4.80
N SER A 55 16.76 12.20 -4.49
CA SER A 55 15.53 12.61 -5.18
C SER A 55 14.59 13.39 -4.26
N SER A 56 13.62 14.07 -4.85
CA SER A 56 12.55 14.73 -4.10
C SER A 56 11.64 13.70 -3.45
N GLU A 57 11.05 14.05 -2.32
CA GLU A 57 10.04 13.25 -1.65
C GLU A 57 8.75 13.27 -2.48
N ILE A 58 8.12 12.11 -2.60
CA ILE A 58 6.80 11.93 -3.20
C ILE A 58 5.84 11.55 -2.08
N THR A 59 4.63 12.08 -2.11
CA THR A 59 3.59 11.86 -1.11
C THR A 59 2.33 11.31 -1.71
N TRP A 60 1.68 10.37 -1.00
CA TRP A 60 0.41 9.77 -1.37
C TRP A 60 -0.56 9.82 -0.19
N PRO A 61 -1.37 10.88 -0.06
CA PRO A 61 -2.53 10.85 0.81
C PRO A 61 -3.69 10.10 0.15
N GLU A 62 -4.39 9.31 0.95
CA GLU A 62 -5.55 8.54 0.51
C GLU A 62 -6.68 8.66 1.53
N VAL A 63 -7.92 8.77 1.06
CA VAL A 63 -9.12 8.83 1.89
C VAL A 63 -10.09 7.75 1.45
N GLY A 64 -10.61 6.98 2.40
CA GLY A 64 -11.51 5.87 2.17
C GLY A 64 -12.80 5.93 2.97
N LEU A 65 -13.83 5.30 2.43
CA LEU A 65 -15.08 5.00 3.09
C LEU A 65 -15.33 3.50 3.04
N GLY A 66 -15.30 2.86 4.18
CA GLY A 66 -15.42 1.43 4.33
C GLY A 66 -16.68 0.99 5.04
N TRP A 67 -17.07 -0.23 4.78
CA TRP A 67 -18.20 -0.88 5.41
C TRP A 67 -17.96 -2.38 5.59
N ASN A 68 -18.10 -2.86 6.80
CA ASN A 68 -18.14 -4.28 7.08
C ASN A 68 -19.57 -4.78 6.91
N VAL A 69 -19.89 -5.31 5.72
CA VAL A 69 -21.24 -5.67 5.27
C VAL A 69 -21.83 -6.79 6.16
N ASN A 70 -20.97 -7.73 6.55
CA ASN A 70 -21.30 -8.83 7.44
C ASN A 70 -20.01 -9.32 8.12
N GLY A 71 -20.06 -10.29 9.02
CA GLY A 71 -18.87 -10.80 9.70
C GLY A 71 -17.80 -11.46 8.81
N ARG A 72 -17.92 -11.35 7.48
CA ARG A 72 -16.96 -11.95 6.54
C ARG A 72 -16.53 -11.03 5.41
N TRP A 73 -17.31 -10.02 5.06
CA TRP A 73 -17.05 -9.17 3.89
C TRP A 73 -16.91 -7.71 4.30
N TYR A 74 -15.71 -7.20 4.15
CA TYR A 74 -15.39 -5.78 4.23
C TYR A 74 -15.23 -5.22 2.83
N THR A 75 -15.78 -4.04 2.57
CA THR A 75 -15.62 -3.31 1.31
C THR A 75 -15.29 -1.85 1.58
N GLU A 76 -14.43 -1.24 0.75
CA GLU A 76 -13.98 0.14 0.91
C GLU A 76 -13.73 0.81 -0.44
N LEU A 77 -14.19 2.05 -0.58
CA LEU A 77 -13.89 2.91 -1.71
C LEU A 77 -12.87 3.95 -1.26
N LEU A 78 -11.78 4.10 -2.03
CA LEU A 78 -10.67 4.97 -1.71
C LEU A 78 -10.38 5.92 -2.86
N ALA A 79 -10.05 7.17 -2.53
CA ALA A 79 -9.50 8.15 -3.44
C ALA A 79 -8.04 8.41 -3.04
N SER A 80 -7.13 8.05 -3.93
CA SER A 80 -5.68 8.20 -3.74
C SER A 80 -5.16 9.39 -4.51
N TYR A 81 -4.31 10.17 -3.88
CA TYR A 81 -3.71 11.37 -4.43
C TYR A 81 -2.19 11.22 -4.48
N ILE A 82 -1.55 11.85 -5.45
CA ILE A 82 -0.08 11.87 -5.58
C ILE A 82 0.42 13.31 -5.68
N GLY A 83 1.57 13.61 -5.09
CA GLY A 83 2.20 14.92 -5.21
C GLY A 83 3.64 14.94 -4.75
N ALA A 84 4.35 15.99 -5.16
CA ALA A 84 5.73 16.29 -4.72
C ALA A 84 5.76 17.00 -3.35
N SER A 85 4.61 17.36 -2.80
CA SER A 85 4.46 17.92 -1.46
C SER A 85 3.01 17.76 -0.99
N LYS A 86 2.79 17.87 0.33
CA LYS A 86 1.46 17.78 0.93
C LYS A 86 0.45 18.85 0.45
N PHE A 87 0.93 19.91 -0.19
CA PHE A 87 0.10 21.02 -0.69
C PHE A 87 -0.12 21.01 -2.20
N ALA A 88 0.59 20.15 -2.94
CA ALA A 88 0.52 20.05 -4.40
C ALA A 88 0.22 18.61 -4.82
N THR A 89 -0.91 18.09 -4.35
CA THR A 89 -1.40 16.76 -4.70
C THR A 89 -2.51 16.83 -5.75
N ARG A 90 -2.59 15.82 -6.60
CA ARG A 90 -3.67 15.60 -7.56
C ARG A 90 -4.26 14.22 -7.34
N LEU A 91 -5.54 14.05 -7.68
CA LEU A 91 -6.16 12.73 -7.69
C LEU A 91 -5.44 11.83 -8.71
N ASP A 92 -5.04 10.67 -8.26
CA ASP A 92 -4.25 9.70 -9.02
C ASP A 92 -5.09 8.47 -9.37
N THR A 93 -5.65 7.82 -8.37
CA THR A 93 -6.48 6.62 -8.56
C THR A 93 -7.78 6.68 -7.73
N LEU A 94 -8.78 5.96 -8.22
CA LEU A 94 -9.94 5.53 -7.44
C LEU A 94 -9.84 4.02 -7.26
N ASN A 95 -9.93 3.56 -6.03
CA ASN A 95 -9.68 2.18 -5.67
C ASN A 95 -10.91 1.58 -4.99
N TRP A 96 -11.20 0.31 -5.32
CA TRP A 96 -12.26 -0.44 -4.66
C TRP A 96 -11.68 -1.71 -4.05
N GLN A 97 -11.57 -1.69 -2.73
CA GLN A 97 -11.06 -2.78 -1.92
C GLN A 97 -12.20 -3.69 -1.47
N ASN A 98 -11.96 -5.01 -1.48
CA ASN A 98 -12.81 -6.00 -0.85
C ASN A 98 -11.94 -7.04 -0.17
N ASP A 99 -12.30 -7.37 1.06
CA ASP A 99 -11.67 -8.41 1.87
C ASP A 99 -12.73 -9.41 2.31
N VAL A 100 -12.56 -10.68 1.96
CA VAL A 100 -13.50 -11.76 2.29
C VAL A 100 -12.83 -12.74 3.24
N LEU A 101 -13.30 -12.76 4.49
CA LEU A 101 -12.81 -13.66 5.53
C LEU A 101 -13.23 -15.10 5.23
N LEU A 102 -12.28 -16.00 5.07
CA LEU A 102 -12.51 -17.43 4.80
C LEU A 102 -12.63 -18.26 6.07
N THR A 103 -11.93 -17.86 7.14
CA THR A 103 -11.93 -18.55 8.43
C THR A 103 -12.67 -17.71 9.48
N GLN A 104 -13.25 -18.35 10.49
CA GLN A 104 -13.97 -17.70 11.58
C GLN A 104 -13.63 -18.38 12.90
N GLY A 105 -12.36 -18.37 13.31
CA GLY A 105 -11.90 -18.96 14.55
C GLY A 105 -11.81 -20.50 14.58
N GLN A 106 -11.98 -21.18 13.45
CA GLN A 106 -11.81 -22.64 13.39
C GLN A 106 -10.34 -23.07 13.45
N TYR A 107 -9.43 -22.15 13.12
CA TYR A 107 -7.99 -22.37 13.06
C TYR A 107 -7.27 -21.39 13.99
N PRO A 108 -6.02 -21.64 14.35
CA PRO A 108 -5.20 -20.71 15.13
C PRO A 108 -4.75 -19.47 14.29
N PHE A 109 -5.33 -19.28 13.12
CA PHE A 109 -5.09 -18.15 12.23
C PHE A 109 -6.38 -17.75 11.51
N ASP A 110 -6.43 -16.51 11.09
CA ASP A 110 -7.45 -15.98 10.21
C ASP A 110 -6.89 -15.79 8.82
N LEU A 111 -7.66 -16.18 7.81
CA LEU A 111 -7.33 -16.07 6.40
C LEU A 111 -8.45 -15.34 5.68
N ALA A 112 -8.10 -14.29 4.96
CA ALA A 112 -8.99 -13.58 4.06
C ALA A 112 -8.42 -13.58 2.63
N ILE A 113 -9.31 -13.43 1.66
CA ILE A 113 -8.95 -13.07 0.29
C ILE A 113 -9.13 -11.56 0.15
N HIS A 114 -8.06 -10.90 -0.20
CA HIS A 114 -8.01 -9.49 -0.55
C HIS A 114 -8.18 -9.31 -2.05
N THR A 115 -8.93 -8.28 -2.45
CA THR A 115 -8.99 -7.79 -3.83
C THR A 115 -9.03 -6.27 -3.83
N LEU A 116 -8.28 -5.63 -4.72
CA LEU A 116 -8.26 -4.20 -4.94
C LEU A 116 -8.34 -3.90 -6.44
N LEU A 117 -9.46 -3.33 -6.87
CA LEU A 117 -9.59 -2.80 -8.23
C LEU A 117 -9.11 -1.35 -8.24
N ILE A 118 -8.08 -1.07 -9.03
CA ILE A 118 -7.41 0.22 -9.14
C ILE A 118 -7.78 0.86 -10.47
N ARG A 119 -8.32 2.08 -10.40
CA ARG A 119 -8.68 2.89 -11.58
C ARG A 119 -7.87 4.18 -11.61
N PRO A 120 -6.80 4.26 -12.40
CA PRO A 120 -6.07 5.51 -12.62
C PRO A 120 -6.95 6.59 -13.26
N GLN A 121 -6.69 7.85 -12.92
CA GLN A 121 -7.39 8.97 -13.53
C GLN A 121 -7.01 9.18 -15.01
N HIS A 122 -5.85 8.70 -15.42
CA HIS A 122 -5.43 8.78 -16.80
C HIS A 122 -6.03 7.62 -17.61
N PRO A 123 -6.96 7.87 -18.58
CA PRO A 123 -7.69 6.79 -19.28
C PRO A 123 -6.81 5.79 -20.01
N ALA A 124 -5.64 6.23 -20.53
CA ALA A 124 -4.70 5.37 -21.21
C ALA A 124 -3.97 4.35 -20.32
N SER A 125 -4.06 4.51 -18.98
CA SER A 125 -3.41 3.59 -18.04
C SER A 125 -4.19 2.29 -17.83
N GLY A 126 -5.45 2.21 -18.28
CA GLY A 126 -6.31 1.04 -18.08
C GLY A 126 -6.77 0.87 -16.63
N TYR A 127 -6.79 -0.38 -16.15
CA TYR A 127 -7.14 -0.76 -14.79
C TYR A 127 -6.08 -1.71 -14.25
N ALA A 128 -5.95 -1.78 -12.93
CA ALA A 128 -5.19 -2.86 -12.30
C ALA A 128 -6.08 -3.58 -11.28
N LEU A 129 -5.84 -4.87 -11.12
CA LEU A 129 -6.44 -5.73 -10.10
C LEU A 129 -5.31 -6.32 -9.26
N GLU A 130 -5.30 -5.96 -7.98
CA GLU A 130 -4.51 -6.66 -6.98
C GLU A 130 -5.39 -7.69 -6.28
N PHE A 131 -4.86 -8.88 -6.01
CA PHE A 131 -5.58 -9.93 -5.29
C PHE A 131 -4.61 -10.89 -4.60
N GLY A 132 -5.05 -11.51 -3.54
CA GLY A 132 -4.28 -12.55 -2.87
C GLY A 132 -4.69 -12.81 -1.43
N PRO A 133 -4.03 -13.75 -0.75
CA PRO A 133 -4.30 -14.10 0.63
C PRO A 133 -3.75 -13.05 1.61
N ALA A 134 -4.56 -12.73 2.62
CA ALA A 134 -4.18 -12.00 3.82
C ALA A 134 -4.32 -12.91 5.04
N LEU A 135 -3.22 -13.13 5.75
CA LEU A 135 -3.15 -14.04 6.89
C LEU A 135 -2.85 -13.25 8.16
N GLN A 136 -3.59 -13.59 9.23
CA GLN A 136 -3.40 -13.04 10.56
C GLN A 136 -3.38 -14.15 11.60
N THR A 137 -2.50 -14.05 12.58
CA THR A 137 -2.50 -14.95 13.75
C THR A 137 -2.05 -14.21 14.99
N ASP A 138 -2.51 -14.67 16.15
CA ASP A 138 -2.12 -14.17 17.46
C ASP A 138 -1.28 -15.21 18.20
N VAL A 139 -0.09 -14.80 18.65
CA VAL A 139 0.78 -15.59 19.51
C VAL A 139 0.95 -14.85 20.82
N GLY A 140 0.16 -15.21 21.82
CA GLY A 140 0.10 -14.52 23.10
C GLY A 140 -0.33 -13.05 22.94
N ARG A 141 0.56 -12.11 23.23
CA ARG A 141 0.31 -10.65 23.06
C ARG A 141 0.75 -10.10 21.71
N THR A 142 1.24 -10.94 20.84
CA THR A 142 1.78 -10.52 19.52
C THR A 142 0.83 -10.94 18.42
N GLN A 143 0.38 -9.98 17.63
CA GLN A 143 -0.33 -10.20 16.39
C GLN A 143 0.67 -10.19 15.23
N LEU A 144 0.55 -11.17 14.35
CA LEU A 144 1.34 -11.31 13.14
C LEU A 144 0.40 -11.28 11.94
N ASN A 145 0.74 -10.46 10.95
CA ASN A 145 0.09 -10.42 9.65
C ASN A 145 1.12 -10.74 8.56
N PHE A 146 0.72 -11.53 7.59
CA PHE A 146 1.51 -11.82 6.39
C PHE A 146 0.60 -11.95 5.18
N ASN A 147 0.82 -11.11 4.17
CA ASN A 147 0.02 -11.02 2.97
C ASN A 147 0.91 -11.24 1.75
N VAL A 148 0.34 -11.88 0.73
CA VAL A 148 0.98 -12.05 -0.58
C VAL A 148 -0.03 -11.65 -1.63
N PHE A 149 0.35 -10.68 -2.49
CA PHE A 149 -0.55 -10.14 -3.48
C PHE A 149 0.04 -10.23 -4.88
N PHE A 150 -0.84 -10.41 -5.84
CA PHE A 150 -0.57 -10.39 -7.27
C PHE A 150 -1.30 -9.20 -7.86
N GLU A 151 -0.60 -8.31 -8.52
CA GLU A 151 -1.20 -7.20 -9.24
C GLU A 151 -1.06 -7.41 -10.75
N ARG A 152 -2.15 -7.20 -11.49
CA ARG A 152 -2.16 -7.27 -12.95
C ARG A 152 -2.89 -6.09 -13.54
N GLY A 153 -2.24 -5.44 -14.50
CA GLY A 153 -2.83 -4.38 -15.32
C GLY A 153 -3.67 -4.94 -16.49
N PHE A 154 -4.73 -4.22 -16.83
CA PHE A 154 -5.65 -4.51 -17.94
C PHE A 154 -5.93 -3.24 -18.74
N GLY A 155 -6.13 -3.38 -20.05
CA GLY A 155 -6.49 -2.25 -20.93
C GLY A 155 -5.37 -1.26 -21.19
N SER A 156 -4.14 -1.52 -20.77
CA SER A 156 -2.95 -0.76 -21.14
C SER A 156 -2.41 -1.25 -22.50
N LEU A 157 -1.65 -0.39 -23.18
CA LEU A 157 -1.06 -0.71 -24.49
C LEU A 157 -0.05 -1.89 -24.46
N SER A 158 0.40 -2.29 -23.27
CA SER A 158 1.25 -3.47 -23.08
C SER A 158 0.65 -4.35 -21.98
N ALA A 159 0.31 -5.61 -22.31
CA ALA A 159 -0.04 -6.61 -21.32
C ALA A 159 1.20 -6.89 -20.46
N GLN A 160 1.18 -6.47 -19.19
CA GLN A 160 2.22 -6.78 -18.23
C GLN A 160 1.91 -8.13 -17.54
N PRO A 161 2.93 -8.95 -17.25
CA PRO A 161 2.75 -10.11 -16.39
C PRO A 161 2.25 -9.64 -14.99
N ALA A 162 1.61 -10.55 -14.26
CA ALA A 162 1.22 -10.23 -12.88
C ALA A 162 2.47 -10.01 -12.02
N GLU A 163 2.49 -8.94 -11.26
CA GLU A 163 3.57 -8.62 -10.32
C GLU A 163 3.26 -9.19 -8.94
N LEU A 164 4.28 -9.65 -8.25
CA LEU A 164 4.18 -10.23 -6.92
C LEU A 164 4.71 -9.27 -5.87
N SER A 165 3.89 -9.00 -4.88
CA SER A 165 4.23 -8.22 -3.70
C SER A 165 3.94 -9.00 -2.41
N TYR A 166 4.55 -8.57 -1.32
CA TYR A 166 4.23 -9.08 0.00
C TYR A 166 4.23 -7.96 1.04
N GLN A 167 3.47 -8.17 2.10
CA GLN A 167 3.37 -7.29 3.25
C GLN A 167 3.46 -8.13 4.52
N TRP A 168 4.08 -7.59 5.54
CA TRP A 168 4.08 -8.20 6.86
C TRP A 168 4.02 -7.16 7.96
N GLN A 169 3.44 -7.55 9.10
CA GLN A 169 3.37 -6.73 10.29
C GLN A 169 3.47 -7.61 11.54
N MET A 170 4.24 -7.15 12.51
CA MET A 170 4.29 -7.67 13.85
C MET A 170 3.87 -6.57 14.81
N ARG A 171 2.85 -6.81 15.61
CA ARG A 171 2.31 -5.86 16.58
C ARG A 171 2.23 -6.50 17.97
N TYR A 172 3.08 -6.04 18.89
CA TYR A 172 3.04 -6.44 20.28
C TYR A 172 2.10 -5.52 21.08
N ARG A 173 1.09 -6.08 21.73
CA ARG A 173 0.11 -5.37 22.56
C ARG A 173 0.74 -5.00 23.90
N TRP A 174 1.51 -3.90 23.92
CA TRP A 174 2.26 -3.45 25.09
C TRP A 174 1.31 -2.94 26.19
N THR A 175 0.50 -1.95 25.84
CA THR A 175 -0.54 -1.42 26.74
C THR A 175 -1.91 -1.56 26.05
N ARG A 176 -2.97 -1.16 26.76
CA ARG A 176 -4.34 -1.20 26.26
C ARG A 176 -4.56 -0.31 25.03
N TRP A 177 -3.82 0.79 24.90
CA TRP A 177 -4.01 1.84 23.90
C TRP A 177 -2.76 2.14 23.06
N LEU A 178 -1.62 1.53 23.40
CA LEU A 178 -0.38 1.67 22.65
C LEU A 178 0.26 0.30 22.42
N HIS A 179 0.50 -0.01 21.16
CA HIS A 179 1.20 -1.21 20.74
C HIS A 179 2.45 -0.81 19.95
N VAL A 180 3.49 -1.63 20.05
CA VAL A 180 4.76 -1.42 19.37
C VAL A 180 5.07 -2.60 18.46
N GLY A 181 5.82 -2.37 17.40
CA GLY A 181 6.18 -3.46 16.52
C GLY A 181 7.01 -3.03 15.32
N ALA A 182 6.85 -3.78 14.25
CA ALA A 182 7.52 -3.53 12.99
C ALA A 182 6.61 -3.94 11.83
N GLN A 183 6.85 -3.35 10.67
CA GLN A 183 6.21 -3.76 9.42
C GLN A 183 7.16 -3.64 8.25
N GLY A 184 6.82 -4.31 7.16
CA GLY A 184 7.61 -4.27 5.95
C GLY A 184 6.81 -4.64 4.71
N PHE A 185 7.37 -4.25 3.58
CA PHE A 185 6.82 -4.44 2.25
C PHE A 185 7.90 -4.90 1.30
N GLY A 186 7.52 -5.66 0.29
CA GLY A 186 8.43 -6.06 -0.77
C GLY A 186 7.72 -6.25 -2.09
N GLU A 187 8.37 -5.82 -3.16
CA GLU A 187 7.99 -6.08 -4.54
C GLU A 187 9.12 -6.87 -5.19
N VAL A 188 8.81 -8.04 -5.70
CA VAL A 188 9.80 -8.94 -6.29
C VAL A 188 9.75 -8.95 -7.84
N GLY A 189 8.76 -8.25 -8.41
CA GLY A 189 8.53 -8.21 -9.86
C GLY A 189 7.60 -9.31 -10.34
N PRO A 190 7.68 -9.74 -11.61
CA PRO A 190 6.79 -10.74 -12.18
C PRO A 190 6.77 -12.04 -11.36
N TRP A 191 5.57 -12.58 -11.15
CA TRP A 191 5.35 -13.74 -10.27
C TRP A 191 6.04 -15.03 -10.72
N ASP A 192 6.27 -15.19 -12.02
CA ASP A 192 6.85 -16.38 -12.66
C ASP A 192 8.36 -16.25 -12.95
N HIS A 193 8.91 -15.02 -12.87
CA HIS A 193 10.35 -14.76 -13.01
C HIS A 193 10.74 -13.50 -12.24
N TRP A 194 11.09 -13.68 -11.00
CA TRP A 194 11.46 -12.58 -10.11
C TRP A 194 12.61 -11.75 -10.67
N LEU A 195 12.55 -10.46 -10.42
CA LEU A 195 13.63 -9.55 -10.76
C LEU A 195 14.91 -9.93 -10.01
N PRO A 196 16.10 -9.60 -10.56
CA PRO A 196 17.33 -9.70 -9.79
C PRO A 196 17.23 -8.93 -8.47
N HIS A 197 17.89 -9.41 -7.44
CA HIS A 197 17.82 -8.83 -6.07
C HIS A 197 18.10 -7.32 -6.04
N GLU A 198 18.97 -6.83 -6.94
CA GLU A 198 19.30 -5.41 -7.06
C GLU A 198 18.12 -4.56 -7.54
N ALA A 199 17.21 -5.15 -8.32
CA ALA A 199 16.03 -4.49 -8.88
C ALA A 199 14.77 -4.68 -8.03
N GLN A 200 14.79 -5.61 -7.06
CA GLN A 200 13.67 -5.80 -6.13
C GLN A 200 13.60 -4.66 -5.11
N SER A 201 12.40 -4.38 -4.63
CA SER A 201 12.14 -3.44 -3.54
C SER A 201 11.86 -4.20 -2.25
N HIS A 202 12.60 -3.88 -1.19
CA HIS A 202 12.38 -4.43 0.15
C HIS A 202 12.63 -3.33 1.17
N ARG A 203 11.66 -3.09 2.04
CA ARG A 203 11.73 -2.08 3.09
C ARG A 203 11.02 -2.54 4.34
N ALA A 204 11.59 -2.21 5.47
CA ALA A 204 11.04 -2.55 6.77
C ALA A 204 11.47 -1.52 7.82
N GLY A 205 10.74 -1.49 8.93
CA GLY A 205 11.12 -0.63 10.03
C GLY A 205 10.15 -0.67 11.21
N PRO A 206 10.46 0.10 12.27
CA PRO A 206 9.64 0.16 13.46
C PRO A 206 8.28 0.79 13.16
N ALA A 207 7.26 0.30 13.89
CA ALA A 207 5.89 0.76 13.79
C ALA A 207 5.27 0.93 15.18
N LEU A 208 4.39 1.92 15.29
CA LEU A 208 3.55 2.19 16.45
C LEU A 208 2.09 2.09 16.05
N PHE A 209 1.27 1.58 16.95
CA PHE A 209 -0.15 1.40 16.72
C PHE A 209 -0.92 1.81 17.98
N GLY A 210 -2.12 2.30 17.80
CA GLY A 210 -2.97 2.64 18.92
C GLY A 210 -4.44 2.57 18.58
N SER A 211 -5.24 2.51 19.64
CA SER A 211 -6.69 2.52 19.55
C SER A 211 -7.24 3.26 20.75
N ILE A 212 -8.14 4.22 20.51
CA ILE A 212 -8.83 4.99 21.55
C ILE A 212 -10.32 5.00 21.27
N PRO A 213 -11.16 4.77 22.30
CA PRO A 213 -12.60 4.98 22.18
C PRO A 213 -12.91 6.43 21.83
N ALA A 214 -13.85 6.66 20.91
CA ALA A 214 -14.29 7.97 20.47
C ALA A 214 -15.83 8.00 20.36
N GLY A 215 -16.50 8.35 21.47
CA GLY A 215 -17.95 8.29 21.56
C GLY A 215 -18.46 6.84 21.38
N PRO A 216 -19.39 6.58 20.45
CA PRO A 216 -19.88 5.23 20.16
C PRO A 216 -18.90 4.38 19.35
N GLY A 217 -17.85 4.99 18.79
CA GLY A 217 -16.90 4.34 17.90
C GLY A 217 -15.50 4.26 18.46
N THR A 218 -14.56 3.99 17.57
CA THR A 218 -13.15 3.80 17.89
C THR A 218 -12.28 4.53 16.87
N VAL A 219 -11.26 5.25 17.32
CA VAL A 219 -10.19 5.76 16.47
C VAL A 219 -8.99 4.83 16.59
N GLN A 220 -8.63 4.22 15.48
CA GLN A 220 -7.42 3.41 15.36
C GLN A 220 -6.37 4.22 14.59
N TRP A 221 -5.11 4.13 14.99
CA TRP A 221 -4.02 4.78 14.27
C TRP A 221 -2.80 3.88 14.23
N GLN A 222 -2.02 4.06 13.18
CA GLN A 222 -0.70 3.46 13.05
C GLN A 222 0.25 4.42 12.37
N ALA A 223 1.54 4.31 12.68
CA ALA A 223 2.61 5.04 12.00
C ALA A 223 3.86 4.17 11.96
N ALA A 224 4.59 4.21 10.84
CA ALA A 224 5.86 3.51 10.72
C ALA A 224 6.88 4.32 9.93
N TYR A 225 8.15 4.11 10.25
CA TYR A 225 9.26 4.64 9.50
C TYR A 225 10.11 3.49 8.96
N LEU A 226 10.14 3.38 7.64
CA LEU A 226 10.73 2.24 6.94
C LEU A 226 12.00 2.69 6.21
N ALA A 227 12.98 1.81 6.20
CA ALA A 227 14.20 1.97 5.44
C ALA A 227 14.39 0.77 4.51
N GLY A 228 14.98 1.00 3.34
CA GLY A 228 15.23 -0.06 2.38
C GLY A 228 15.35 0.43 0.96
N LYS A 229 14.91 -0.39 0.02
CA LYS A 229 14.84 -0.05 -1.40
C LYS A 229 13.39 0.19 -1.82
N THR A 230 13.19 1.21 -2.63
CA THR A 230 11.96 1.52 -3.35
C THR A 230 12.36 1.85 -4.77
N TYR A 231 11.75 1.23 -5.79
CA TYR A 231 12.14 1.37 -7.20
C TYR A 231 13.63 1.15 -7.43
N ALA A 232 14.19 0.07 -6.89
CA ALA A 232 15.62 -0.25 -6.94
C ALA A 232 16.54 0.79 -6.31
N GLN A 233 16.02 1.88 -5.73
CA GLN A 233 16.78 2.94 -5.08
C GLN A 233 16.66 2.84 -3.56
N ARG A 234 17.76 3.02 -2.84
CA ARG A 234 17.74 3.13 -1.38
C ARG A 234 17.05 4.42 -0.97
N GLY A 235 16.19 4.34 0.03
CA GLY A 235 15.46 5.48 0.55
C GLY A 235 14.77 5.17 1.86
N ASN A 236 14.04 6.17 2.33
CA ASN A 236 13.22 6.08 3.53
C ASN A 236 11.75 6.32 3.15
N MET A 237 10.87 5.74 3.91
CA MET A 237 9.43 5.86 3.75
C MET A 237 8.82 6.13 5.13
N PHE A 238 7.87 7.03 5.17
CA PHE A 238 6.97 7.18 6.31
C PHE A 238 5.58 6.72 5.89
N THR A 239 4.91 5.93 6.74
CA THR A 239 3.52 5.53 6.52
C THR A 239 2.70 5.85 7.76
N MET A 240 1.47 6.30 7.55
CA MET A 240 0.49 6.57 8.60
C MET A 240 -0.91 6.18 8.13
N ARG A 241 -1.70 5.66 9.04
CA ARG A 241 -3.13 5.39 8.84
C ARG A 241 -3.89 5.85 10.08
N VAL A 242 -5.03 6.49 9.87
CA VAL A 242 -6.00 6.81 10.91
C VAL A 242 -7.37 6.33 10.43
N LYS A 243 -7.97 5.47 11.22
CA LYS A 243 -9.24 4.82 10.93
C LYS A 243 -10.25 5.18 12.02
N VAL A 244 -11.40 5.66 11.62
CA VAL A 244 -12.52 5.98 12.53
C VAL A 244 -13.65 5.00 12.24
N ASP A 245 -13.90 4.11 13.17
CA ASP A 245 -14.95 3.09 13.12
C ASP A 245 -16.16 3.57 13.94
N PHE A 246 -17.40 3.43 13.37
CA PHE A 246 -18.65 3.86 13.98
C PHE A 246 -19.86 3.03 13.52
#